data_fcd0eac9a676f4e5a808f3a6bf7b36c3
#
_entry.id   fcd0eac9a676f4e5a808f3a6bf7b36c3
#
_cell.length_a   1.000
_cell.length_b   1.000
_cell.length_c   1.000
_cell.angle_alpha   90.00
_cell.angle_beta   90.00
_cell.angle_gamma   90.00
#
_symmetry.space_group_name_H-M   'P 1'
#
loop_
_entity.id
_entity.type
_entity.pdbx_description
1 polymer ?
#
loop_
_entity_poly.entity_id
_entity_poly.type
_entity_poly.pdbx_seq_one_letter_code
_entity_poly.pdbx_strand_id
1 'polypeptide(L)'
;MSEPRDLGAGIAHPDAFFVDGEWLTPSTAATFDVVDATTEAPFLTVAEARAADLDRAVAAARRAFDASPWPRLAPRDRAPYLRAMAAGLRARADDLARLWTRQAGVVHAMAAAVVPALAADFDVHADLAETYPFATPVTSALSGANAVLLREPVGVVGAIVPWNAPISLITSKLAPALLAGCTVVLKASPEAPGEAYVFAEVAEAIGLPPGVLNVVTADREVSELLVGDPRVDKIAFTGSTAAGRRIAALAGERMARTTLELGGKSAALVLDDADLASTAQILAGAQCFLSGQICGSMTRLVVTRNRHDEFVDALAAATQVRLGDPFAPETQMGPLATSRQRDRVDSLVAAGIAEGAQLVVGGQRPPGLDRGWFYEPTVFRGVDNGSTIGRTEVFGPVQCVIAVADDDEAIAVANDSDYGLNAAVFTADPDRALDAARRIRSGNVGFNGVRGGRGLPFGGVKQSGIGREGGPEGLAEYLEPKTVVLDGAPFDAASLGVRSAG
;
A
#
# COMPACT_ATOMS: atom_id res chain seq x y z
N MET A 1 3.44 -0.07 36.80
CA MET A 1 2.34 -0.65 36.01
C MET A 1 1.25 0.41 35.94
N SER A 2 1.18 1.17 34.84
CA SER A 2 0.05 2.06 34.57
C SER A 2 -1.17 1.18 34.25
N GLU A 3 -2.34 1.56 34.81
CA GLU A 3 -3.62 0.92 34.50
C GLU A 3 -3.79 0.78 32.97
N PRO A 4 -4.43 -0.30 32.48
CA PRO A 4 -4.74 -0.41 31.06
C PRO A 4 -5.65 0.78 30.73
N ARG A 5 -5.14 1.70 29.90
CA ARG A 5 -5.96 2.74 29.30
C ARG A 5 -7.02 2.01 28.48
N ASP A 6 -8.28 2.13 28.89
CA ASP A 6 -9.41 1.74 28.06
C ASP A 6 -9.47 2.70 26.87
N LEU A 7 -8.64 2.43 25.88
CA LEU A 7 -8.61 3.09 24.60
C LEU A 7 -9.56 2.31 23.69
N GLY A 8 -10.88 2.43 23.93
CA GLY A 8 -11.89 1.77 23.10
C GLY A 8 -11.48 1.76 21.62
N ALA A 9 -11.77 0.69 20.90
CA ALA A 9 -11.32 0.54 19.50
C ALA A 9 -11.90 1.61 18.55
N GLY A 10 -12.80 2.47 19.03
CA GLY A 10 -13.44 3.52 18.23
C GLY A 10 -14.29 2.99 17.07
N ILE A 11 -14.70 1.72 17.11
CA ILE A 11 -15.52 1.04 16.10
C ILE A 11 -16.88 0.71 16.70
N ALA A 12 -17.96 1.06 15.99
CA ALA A 12 -19.32 0.85 16.47
C ALA A 12 -19.88 -0.55 16.21
N HIS A 13 -19.44 -1.21 15.13
CA HIS A 13 -20.03 -2.48 14.64
C HIS A 13 -19.01 -3.59 14.40
N PRO A 14 -18.17 -3.97 15.40
CA PRO A 14 -17.13 -4.98 15.20
C PRO A 14 -17.69 -6.39 14.95
N ASP A 15 -18.93 -6.66 15.34
CA ASP A 15 -19.65 -7.92 15.23
C ASP A 15 -20.49 -8.06 13.95
N ALA A 16 -20.37 -7.13 13.00
CA ALA A 16 -21.16 -7.10 11.76
C ALA A 16 -20.30 -6.83 10.54
N PHE A 17 -20.87 -7.01 9.32
CA PHE A 17 -20.27 -6.61 8.06
C PHE A 17 -21.09 -5.50 7.43
N PHE A 18 -20.41 -4.51 6.84
CA PHE A 18 -21.06 -3.45 6.08
C PHE A 18 -21.30 -3.93 4.65
N VAL A 19 -22.55 -4.23 4.31
CA VAL A 19 -22.95 -4.77 3.01
C VAL A 19 -24.26 -4.12 2.57
N ASP A 20 -24.32 -3.66 1.33
CA ASP A 20 -25.51 -3.03 0.72
C ASP A 20 -26.01 -1.78 1.47
N GLY A 21 -25.08 -1.05 2.10
CA GLY A 21 -25.39 0.14 2.90
C GLY A 21 -25.87 -0.12 4.32
N GLU A 22 -25.83 -1.37 4.78
CA GLU A 22 -26.32 -1.80 6.11
C GLU A 22 -25.29 -2.66 6.84
N TRP A 23 -25.37 -2.69 8.19
CA TRP A 23 -24.58 -3.57 9.03
C TRP A 23 -25.31 -4.91 9.20
N LEU A 24 -24.82 -5.94 8.54
CA LEU A 24 -25.43 -7.27 8.51
C LEU A 24 -24.80 -8.21 9.53
N THR A 25 -25.67 -8.99 10.19
CA THR A 25 -25.24 -10.09 11.05
C THR A 25 -24.47 -11.14 10.23
N PRO A 26 -23.30 -11.60 10.72
CA PRO A 26 -22.52 -12.67 10.08
C PRO A 26 -23.31 -13.97 9.94
N SER A 27 -22.96 -14.77 8.95
CA SER A 27 -23.59 -16.09 8.72
C SER A 27 -23.21 -17.12 9.81
N THR A 28 -22.16 -16.88 10.58
CA THR A 28 -21.68 -17.69 11.69
C THR A 28 -21.25 -16.82 12.86
N ALA A 29 -21.04 -17.43 14.04
CA ALA A 29 -20.49 -16.74 15.21
C ALA A 29 -18.96 -16.72 15.25
N ALA A 30 -18.29 -17.03 14.13
CA ALA A 30 -16.83 -17.03 14.07
C ALA A 30 -16.27 -15.60 14.13
N THR A 31 -15.16 -15.44 14.82
CA THR A 31 -14.52 -14.14 15.06
C THR A 31 -13.00 -14.22 14.94
N PHE A 32 -12.38 -13.07 14.70
CA PHE A 32 -10.94 -12.87 14.86
C PHE A 32 -10.67 -11.99 16.07
N ASP A 33 -9.71 -12.41 16.89
CA ASP A 33 -9.12 -11.54 17.91
C ASP A 33 -7.99 -10.72 17.27
N VAL A 34 -8.11 -9.41 17.36
CA VAL A 34 -7.07 -8.46 16.94
C VAL A 34 -6.17 -8.20 18.13
N VAL A 35 -4.90 -8.54 17.96
CA VAL A 35 -3.91 -8.51 19.04
C VAL A 35 -3.12 -7.21 18.99
N ASP A 36 -2.99 -6.57 20.14
CA ASP A 36 -2.15 -5.39 20.30
C ASP A 36 -0.67 -5.79 20.22
N ALA A 37 0.04 -5.21 19.26
CA ALA A 37 1.43 -5.55 18.95
C ALA A 37 2.41 -5.31 20.12
N THR A 38 2.07 -4.40 21.05
CA THR A 38 2.90 -4.03 22.20
C THR A 38 2.63 -4.91 23.41
N THR A 39 1.37 -5.27 23.63
CA THR A 39 0.95 -5.99 24.82
C THR A 39 0.72 -7.48 24.62
N GLU A 40 0.72 -7.94 23.37
CA GLU A 40 0.39 -9.31 22.96
C GLU A 40 -0.99 -9.79 23.45
N ALA A 41 -1.86 -8.85 23.80
CA ALA A 41 -3.20 -9.12 24.29
C ALA A 41 -4.26 -8.76 23.22
N PRO A 42 -5.34 -9.51 23.09
CA PRO A 42 -6.48 -9.09 22.31
C PRO A 42 -7.04 -7.76 22.83
N PHE A 43 -7.37 -6.85 21.93
CA PHE A 43 -7.98 -5.55 22.28
C PHE A 43 -9.26 -5.26 21.51
N LEU A 44 -9.50 -6.02 20.45
CA LEU A 44 -10.66 -5.93 19.60
C LEU A 44 -10.98 -7.32 19.09
N THR A 45 -12.26 -7.68 19.05
CA THR A 45 -12.74 -8.89 18.41
C THR A 45 -13.69 -8.49 17.28
N VAL A 46 -13.45 -9.00 16.07
CA VAL A 46 -14.27 -8.69 14.89
C VAL A 46 -14.87 -9.94 14.29
N ALA A 47 -15.99 -9.81 13.59
CA ALA A 47 -16.62 -10.89 12.86
C ALA A 47 -15.68 -11.48 11.80
N GLU A 48 -15.69 -12.82 11.65
CA GLU A 48 -15.00 -13.56 10.61
C GLU A 48 -15.98 -13.93 9.48
N ALA A 49 -15.76 -13.40 8.28
CA ALA A 49 -16.59 -13.68 7.12
C ALA A 49 -16.34 -15.11 6.59
N ARG A 50 -17.43 -15.80 6.29
CA ARG A 50 -17.44 -17.08 5.60
C ARG A 50 -17.92 -16.92 4.15
N ALA A 51 -17.91 -18.00 3.39
CA ALA A 51 -18.31 -17.99 1.97
C ALA A 51 -19.68 -17.33 1.73
N ALA A 52 -20.65 -17.56 2.61
CA ALA A 52 -22.01 -16.98 2.50
C ALA A 52 -22.01 -15.46 2.74
N ASP A 53 -21.13 -14.95 3.60
CA ASP A 53 -21.01 -13.50 3.86
C ASP A 53 -20.36 -12.80 2.67
N LEU A 54 -19.32 -13.43 2.12
CA LEU A 54 -18.66 -12.94 0.90
C LEU A 54 -19.62 -12.94 -0.29
N ASP A 55 -20.42 -14.03 -0.46
CA ASP A 55 -21.42 -14.11 -1.52
C ASP A 55 -22.44 -12.95 -1.45
N ARG A 56 -22.91 -12.61 -0.24
CA ARG A 56 -23.80 -11.44 -0.02
C ARG A 56 -23.12 -10.12 -0.44
N ALA A 57 -21.87 -9.93 -0.06
CA ALA A 57 -21.10 -8.72 -0.38
C ALA A 57 -20.88 -8.58 -1.91
N VAL A 58 -20.48 -9.67 -2.57
CA VAL A 58 -20.29 -9.69 -4.04
C VAL A 58 -21.61 -9.49 -4.76
N ALA A 59 -22.70 -10.14 -4.31
CA ALA A 59 -24.03 -9.96 -4.90
C ALA A 59 -24.52 -8.51 -4.77
N ALA A 60 -24.30 -7.86 -3.63
CA ALA A 60 -24.64 -6.45 -3.42
C ALA A 60 -23.85 -5.53 -4.35
N ALA A 61 -22.51 -5.71 -4.43
CA ALA A 61 -21.68 -4.96 -5.34
C ALA A 61 -22.11 -5.12 -6.81
N ARG A 62 -22.41 -6.36 -7.23
CA ARG A 62 -22.86 -6.66 -8.60
C ARG A 62 -24.19 -6.00 -8.93
N ARG A 63 -25.18 -6.10 -8.04
CA ARG A 63 -26.48 -5.41 -8.22
C ARG A 63 -26.31 -3.90 -8.30
N ALA A 64 -25.48 -3.32 -7.42
CA ALA A 64 -25.22 -1.89 -7.43
C ALA A 64 -24.57 -1.43 -8.74
N PHE A 65 -23.65 -2.21 -9.29
CA PHE A 65 -23.04 -1.88 -10.57
C PHE A 65 -24.02 -2.01 -11.74
N ASP A 66 -24.76 -3.10 -11.82
CA ASP A 66 -25.62 -3.36 -12.97
C ASP A 66 -26.91 -2.51 -12.99
N ALA A 67 -27.51 -2.29 -11.82
CA ALA A 67 -28.86 -1.76 -11.72
C ALA A 67 -28.95 -0.34 -11.11
N SER A 68 -27.95 0.11 -10.34
CA SER A 68 -28.02 1.44 -9.72
C SER A 68 -27.58 2.56 -10.69
N PRO A 69 -27.87 3.84 -10.36
CA PRO A 69 -27.36 4.98 -11.10
C PRO A 69 -25.84 5.18 -10.99
N TRP A 70 -25.19 4.63 -9.95
CA TRP A 70 -23.82 4.94 -9.58
C TRP A 70 -22.80 4.85 -10.73
N PRO A 71 -22.71 3.78 -11.51
CA PRO A 71 -21.72 3.68 -12.59
C PRO A 71 -21.93 4.68 -13.73
N ARG A 72 -23.18 5.19 -13.85
CA ARG A 72 -23.59 6.13 -14.91
C ARG A 72 -23.54 7.60 -14.49
N LEU A 73 -23.30 7.88 -13.20
CA LEU A 73 -23.09 9.25 -12.75
C LEU A 73 -21.86 9.84 -13.46
N ALA A 74 -21.91 11.11 -13.79
CA ALA A 74 -20.72 11.78 -14.29
C ALA A 74 -19.63 11.82 -13.19
N PRO A 75 -18.33 11.76 -13.53
CA PRO A 75 -17.24 11.82 -12.54
C PRO A 75 -17.36 12.99 -11.56
N ARG A 76 -17.79 14.17 -12.06
CA ARG A 76 -18.04 15.36 -11.23
C ARG A 76 -19.14 15.16 -10.18
N ASP A 77 -20.11 14.27 -10.45
CA ASP A 77 -21.20 13.99 -9.53
C ASP A 77 -20.82 12.95 -8.47
N ARG A 78 -19.75 12.15 -8.72
CA ARG A 78 -19.13 11.26 -7.76
C ARG A 78 -18.09 11.96 -6.87
N ALA A 79 -17.41 13.01 -7.36
CA ALA A 79 -16.40 13.75 -6.63
C ALA A 79 -16.85 14.27 -5.24
N PRO A 80 -18.09 14.74 -5.02
CA PRO A 80 -18.57 15.11 -3.69
C PRO A 80 -18.51 13.99 -2.67
N TYR A 81 -18.77 12.73 -3.05
CA TYR A 81 -18.65 11.58 -2.15
C TYR A 81 -17.20 11.34 -1.74
N LEU A 82 -16.23 11.51 -2.65
CA LEU A 82 -14.81 11.39 -2.33
C LEU A 82 -14.39 12.48 -1.33
N ARG A 83 -14.81 13.72 -1.54
CA ARG A 83 -14.52 14.82 -0.61
C ARG A 83 -15.16 14.59 0.76
N ALA A 84 -16.37 14.04 0.80
CA ALA A 84 -17.04 13.67 2.04
C ALA A 84 -16.31 12.51 2.75
N MET A 85 -15.82 11.50 2.01
CA MET A 85 -14.95 10.47 2.57
C MET A 85 -13.68 11.07 3.19
N ALA A 86 -12.99 11.97 2.48
CA ALA A 86 -11.80 12.65 3.01
C ALA A 86 -12.11 13.41 4.31
N ALA A 87 -13.21 14.15 4.35
CA ALA A 87 -13.63 14.90 5.52
C ALA A 87 -14.00 13.99 6.70
N GLY A 88 -14.76 12.92 6.45
CA GLY A 88 -15.13 11.93 7.47
C GLY A 88 -13.92 11.20 8.06
N LEU A 89 -12.97 10.79 7.22
CA LEU A 89 -11.73 10.14 7.69
C LEU A 89 -10.85 11.10 8.51
N ARG A 90 -10.77 12.39 8.13
CA ARG A 90 -10.07 13.39 8.95
C ARG A 90 -10.75 13.60 10.30
N ALA A 91 -12.07 13.58 10.37
CA ALA A 91 -12.81 13.67 11.62
C ALA A 91 -12.56 12.46 12.54
N ARG A 92 -12.19 11.31 11.97
CA ARG A 92 -11.87 10.06 12.68
C ARG A 92 -10.34 9.81 12.75
N ALA A 93 -9.51 10.85 12.55
CA ALA A 93 -8.05 10.67 12.43
C ALA A 93 -7.41 10.09 13.71
N ASP A 94 -7.90 10.46 14.89
CA ASP A 94 -7.39 9.92 16.16
C ASP A 94 -7.73 8.43 16.32
N ASP A 95 -8.94 8.00 15.99
CA ASP A 95 -9.34 6.59 16.00
C ASP A 95 -8.46 5.77 15.05
N LEU A 96 -8.29 6.24 13.83
CA LEU A 96 -7.45 5.60 12.82
C LEU A 96 -5.98 5.51 13.27
N ALA A 97 -5.43 6.56 13.86
CA ALA A 97 -4.08 6.57 14.38
C ALA A 97 -3.90 5.57 15.53
N ARG A 98 -4.86 5.50 16.47
CA ARG A 98 -4.86 4.53 17.58
C ARG A 98 -4.94 3.10 17.10
N LEU A 99 -5.83 2.80 16.16
CA LEU A 99 -5.96 1.48 15.55
C LEU A 99 -4.66 1.06 14.88
N TRP A 100 -4.10 1.92 14.04
CA TRP A 100 -2.84 1.64 13.35
C TRP A 100 -1.68 1.40 14.32
N THR A 101 -1.60 2.20 15.39
CA THR A 101 -0.60 2.02 16.46
C THR A 101 -0.73 0.66 17.12
N ARG A 102 -1.94 0.27 17.52
CA ARG A 102 -2.15 -0.99 18.25
C ARG A 102 -1.97 -2.22 17.36
N GLN A 103 -2.49 -2.18 16.13
CA GLN A 103 -2.46 -3.32 15.20
C GLN A 103 -1.08 -3.53 14.56
N ALA A 104 -0.40 -2.46 14.16
CA ALA A 104 0.84 -2.54 13.38
C ALA A 104 2.09 -2.04 14.13
N GLY A 105 1.95 -1.52 15.35
CA GLY A 105 3.07 -1.07 16.17
C GLY A 105 3.67 0.29 15.76
N VAL A 106 3.02 1.05 14.87
CA VAL A 106 3.54 2.38 14.48
C VAL A 106 3.50 3.35 15.65
N VAL A 107 4.52 4.20 15.79
CA VAL A 107 4.55 5.24 16.84
C VAL A 107 3.36 6.17 16.67
N HIS A 108 2.56 6.34 17.73
CA HIS A 108 1.28 7.05 17.68
C HIS A 108 1.42 8.51 17.20
N ALA A 109 2.44 9.23 17.66
CA ALA A 109 2.71 10.59 17.19
C ALA A 109 2.94 10.66 15.68
N MET A 110 3.61 9.65 15.10
CA MET A 110 3.82 9.55 13.65
C MET A 110 2.53 9.19 12.93
N ALA A 111 1.75 8.23 13.45
CA ALA A 111 0.45 7.87 12.91
C ALA A 111 -0.49 9.07 12.87
N ALA A 112 -0.63 9.80 13.98
CA ALA A 112 -1.48 10.99 14.09
C ALA A 112 -1.07 12.11 13.12
N ALA A 113 0.23 12.29 12.88
CA ALA A 113 0.73 13.26 11.91
C ALA A 113 0.45 12.88 10.44
N VAL A 114 0.43 11.59 10.13
CA VAL A 114 0.33 11.08 8.74
C VAL A 114 -1.12 10.84 8.31
N VAL A 115 -1.99 10.38 9.21
CA VAL A 115 -3.37 9.96 8.89
C VAL A 115 -4.18 11.05 8.17
N PRO A 116 -4.20 12.34 8.62
CA PRO A 116 -4.95 13.38 7.91
C PRO A 116 -4.48 13.57 6.46
N ALA A 117 -3.20 13.34 6.26
CA ALA A 117 -2.59 13.41 4.94
C ALA A 117 -3.01 12.22 4.05
N LEU A 118 -3.13 11.01 4.59
CA LEU A 118 -3.61 9.84 3.83
C LEU A 118 -5.07 10.02 3.37
N ALA A 119 -5.92 10.60 4.21
CA ALA A 119 -7.30 10.92 3.83
C ALA A 119 -7.38 11.90 2.63
N ALA A 120 -6.40 12.78 2.44
CA ALA A 120 -6.38 13.73 1.35
C ALA A 120 -6.19 13.10 -0.04
N ASP A 121 -5.85 11.82 -0.15
CA ASP A 121 -5.79 11.13 -1.44
C ASP A 121 -7.18 11.01 -2.09
N PHE A 122 -8.25 11.00 -1.30
CA PHE A 122 -9.62 11.13 -1.82
C PHE A 122 -9.84 12.50 -2.48
N ASP A 123 -9.31 13.60 -1.91
CA ASP A 123 -9.42 14.93 -2.53
C ASP A 123 -8.65 14.99 -3.84
N VAL A 124 -7.42 14.43 -3.86
CA VAL A 124 -6.61 14.34 -5.10
C VAL A 124 -7.36 13.62 -6.21
N HIS A 125 -8.03 12.50 -5.90
CA HIS A 125 -8.83 11.81 -6.89
C HIS A 125 -10.10 12.59 -7.26
N ALA A 126 -10.75 13.28 -6.30
CA ALA A 126 -11.88 14.15 -6.61
C ALA A 126 -11.50 15.27 -7.58
N ASP A 127 -10.29 15.80 -7.53
CA ASP A 127 -9.79 16.81 -8.47
C ASP A 127 -9.61 16.24 -9.89
N LEU A 128 -9.30 14.95 -10.02
CA LEU A 128 -9.23 14.27 -11.32
C LEU A 128 -10.59 14.21 -12.04
N ALA A 129 -11.71 14.36 -11.34
CA ALA A 129 -13.02 14.45 -11.97
C ALA A 129 -13.10 15.59 -12.98
N GLU A 130 -12.34 16.66 -12.78
CA GLU A 130 -12.30 17.84 -13.65
C GLU A 130 -11.20 17.79 -14.71
N THR A 131 -10.12 17.05 -14.46
CA THR A 131 -8.91 17.12 -15.29
C THR A 131 -8.63 15.84 -16.09
N TYR A 132 -9.13 14.69 -15.63
CA TYR A 132 -8.91 13.42 -16.30
C TYR A 132 -9.81 13.31 -17.57
N PRO A 133 -9.26 12.87 -18.71
CA PRO A 133 -10.00 12.80 -19.98
C PRO A 133 -10.88 11.54 -20.05
N PHE A 134 -12.00 11.50 -19.32
CA PHE A 134 -12.95 10.36 -19.36
C PHE A 134 -13.57 10.13 -20.73
N ALA A 135 -13.65 11.16 -21.56
CA ALA A 135 -14.04 11.07 -22.95
C ALA A 135 -13.12 11.92 -23.82
N THR A 136 -12.64 11.37 -24.93
CA THR A 136 -11.68 12.05 -25.82
C THR A 136 -12.15 11.91 -27.27
N PRO A 137 -12.34 13.00 -28.03
CA PRO A 137 -12.56 12.95 -29.46
C PRO A 137 -11.33 12.36 -30.16
N VAL A 138 -11.55 11.45 -31.07
CA VAL A 138 -10.49 10.83 -31.90
C VAL A 138 -10.98 10.72 -33.33
N THR A 139 -10.05 10.64 -34.28
CA THR A 139 -10.36 10.44 -35.70
C THR A 139 -9.68 9.18 -36.19
N SER A 140 -10.40 8.31 -36.89
CA SER A 140 -9.84 7.12 -37.49
C SER A 140 -8.82 7.49 -38.59
N ALA A 141 -7.58 7.05 -38.43
CA ALA A 141 -6.55 7.28 -39.42
C ALA A 141 -6.83 6.57 -40.78
N LEU A 142 -7.64 5.48 -40.74
CA LEU A 142 -7.94 4.71 -41.96
C LEU A 142 -9.12 5.29 -42.73
N SER A 143 -10.22 5.62 -42.07
CA SER A 143 -11.47 6.03 -42.71
C SER A 143 -11.76 7.54 -42.60
N GLY A 144 -11.04 8.28 -41.80
CA GLY A 144 -11.38 9.67 -41.49
C GLY A 144 -12.63 9.84 -40.61
N ALA A 145 -13.26 8.73 -40.17
CA ALA A 145 -14.45 8.77 -39.35
C ALA A 145 -14.17 9.38 -37.98
N ASN A 146 -15.06 10.25 -37.52
CA ASN A 146 -15.05 10.77 -36.15
C ASN A 146 -15.46 9.67 -35.17
N ALA A 147 -14.76 9.62 -34.03
CA ALA A 147 -15.06 8.69 -32.96
C ALA A 147 -14.82 9.35 -31.59
N VAL A 148 -15.32 8.73 -30.55
CA VAL A 148 -15.06 9.11 -29.15
C VAL A 148 -14.45 7.91 -28.43
N LEU A 149 -13.34 8.13 -27.77
CA LEU A 149 -12.78 7.19 -26.81
C LEU A 149 -13.37 7.50 -25.44
N LEU A 150 -14.27 6.63 -24.98
CA LEU A 150 -14.81 6.66 -23.63
C LEU A 150 -13.96 5.83 -22.69
N ARG A 151 -13.88 6.22 -21.41
CA ARG A 151 -13.27 5.43 -20.33
C ARG A 151 -14.34 5.16 -19.30
N GLU A 152 -14.83 3.93 -19.29
CA GLU A 152 -15.93 3.47 -18.46
C GLU A 152 -15.43 2.66 -17.27
N PRO A 153 -16.19 2.59 -16.14
CA PRO A 153 -15.76 1.79 -14.98
C PRO A 153 -15.58 0.31 -15.36
N VAL A 154 -14.52 -0.31 -14.85
CA VAL A 154 -14.20 -1.72 -15.11
C VAL A 154 -15.28 -2.68 -14.59
N GLY A 155 -16.00 -2.32 -13.53
CA GLY A 155 -17.03 -3.19 -12.94
C GLY A 155 -16.95 -3.28 -11.42
N VAL A 156 -17.15 -4.49 -10.91
CA VAL A 156 -16.99 -4.83 -9.50
C VAL A 156 -15.52 -5.08 -9.19
N VAL A 157 -15.01 -4.42 -8.15
CA VAL A 157 -13.61 -4.52 -7.71
C VAL A 157 -13.52 -5.29 -6.39
N GLY A 158 -12.78 -6.39 -6.37
CA GLY A 158 -12.30 -7.02 -5.16
C GLY A 158 -11.02 -6.34 -4.67
N ALA A 159 -11.13 -5.51 -3.65
CA ALA A 159 -10.00 -4.80 -3.04
C ALA A 159 -9.49 -5.59 -1.82
N ILE A 160 -8.27 -6.10 -1.87
CA ILE A 160 -7.68 -6.92 -0.82
C ILE A 160 -6.47 -6.20 -0.25
N VAL A 161 -6.52 -5.84 1.03
CA VAL A 161 -5.49 -5.04 1.70
C VAL A 161 -4.78 -5.81 2.81
N PRO A 162 -3.47 -5.60 3.00
CA PRO A 162 -2.69 -6.16 4.10
C PRO A 162 -2.82 -5.34 5.38
N TRP A 163 -2.02 -5.69 6.38
CA TRP A 163 -2.08 -5.20 7.75
C TRP A 163 -1.11 -4.06 8.08
N ASN A 164 -0.09 -3.79 7.25
CA ASN A 164 1.00 -2.88 7.62
C ASN A 164 0.63 -1.38 7.56
N ALA A 165 -0.14 -0.98 6.53
CA ALA A 165 -0.55 0.41 6.33
C ALA A 165 -2.00 0.49 5.79
N PRO A 166 -3.01 -0.05 6.53
CA PRO A 166 -4.35 -0.26 6.00
C PRO A 166 -4.99 1.01 5.46
N ILE A 167 -4.84 2.15 6.15
CA ILE A 167 -5.44 3.44 5.76
C ILE A 167 -4.98 3.84 4.35
N SER A 168 -3.68 3.85 4.12
CA SER A 168 -3.10 4.21 2.81
C SER A 168 -3.55 3.25 1.72
N LEU A 169 -3.52 1.94 2.03
CA LEU A 169 -3.80 0.89 1.05
C LEU A 169 -5.30 0.73 0.74
N ILE A 170 -6.18 1.07 1.67
CA ILE A 170 -7.61 1.19 1.40
C ILE A 170 -7.85 2.42 0.53
N THR A 171 -7.27 3.56 0.89
CA THR A 171 -7.47 4.83 0.16
C THR A 171 -6.99 4.73 -1.28
N SER A 172 -5.79 4.14 -1.52
CA SER A 172 -5.21 4.00 -2.87
C SER A 172 -6.03 3.13 -3.81
N LYS A 173 -6.86 2.24 -3.28
CA LYS A 173 -7.77 1.39 -4.06
C LYS A 173 -9.18 1.98 -4.15
N LEU A 174 -9.69 2.47 -3.03
CA LEU A 174 -11.08 2.91 -2.95
C LEU A 174 -11.31 4.24 -3.66
N ALA A 175 -10.41 5.22 -3.50
CA ALA A 175 -10.58 6.54 -4.11
C ALA A 175 -10.67 6.48 -5.66
N PRO A 176 -9.71 5.85 -6.38
CA PRO A 176 -9.83 5.72 -7.84
C PRO A 176 -11.00 4.84 -8.27
N ALA A 177 -11.32 3.76 -7.55
CA ALA A 177 -12.45 2.89 -7.87
C ALA A 177 -13.79 3.65 -7.79
N LEU A 178 -13.99 4.44 -6.74
CA LEU A 178 -15.20 5.26 -6.58
C LEU A 178 -15.28 6.36 -7.63
N LEU A 179 -14.18 7.06 -7.94
CA LEU A 179 -14.16 8.08 -8.98
C LEU A 179 -14.47 7.47 -10.35
N ALA A 180 -13.90 6.33 -10.67
CA ALA A 180 -14.18 5.59 -11.90
C ALA A 180 -15.66 5.21 -12.03
N GLY A 181 -16.37 5.00 -10.92
CA GLY A 181 -17.75 4.52 -10.88
C GLY A 181 -17.87 3.01 -10.67
N CYS A 182 -16.80 2.35 -10.23
CA CYS A 182 -16.81 0.96 -9.81
C CYS A 182 -17.59 0.78 -8.51
N THR A 183 -17.98 -0.46 -8.23
CA THR A 183 -18.42 -0.91 -6.90
C THR A 183 -17.35 -1.78 -6.28
N VAL A 184 -17.24 -1.79 -4.96
CA VAL A 184 -16.09 -2.39 -4.27
C VAL A 184 -16.54 -3.38 -3.20
N VAL A 185 -15.88 -4.54 -3.18
CA VAL A 185 -15.83 -5.45 -2.05
C VAL A 185 -14.43 -5.33 -1.42
N LEU A 186 -14.35 -4.64 -0.29
CA LEU A 186 -13.13 -4.44 0.47
C LEU A 186 -12.95 -5.60 1.45
N LYS A 187 -11.89 -6.38 1.26
CA LYS A 187 -11.50 -7.43 2.19
C LYS A 187 -10.33 -6.95 3.06
N ALA A 188 -10.60 -6.74 4.34
CA ALA A 188 -9.60 -6.38 5.35
C ALA A 188 -8.79 -7.60 5.81
N SER A 189 -7.52 -7.36 6.20
CA SER A 189 -6.70 -8.39 6.84
C SER A 189 -7.18 -8.67 8.26
N PRO A 190 -7.22 -9.93 8.72
CA PRO A 190 -7.56 -10.25 10.10
C PRO A 190 -6.64 -9.63 11.15
N GLU A 191 -5.39 -9.36 10.79
CA GLU A 191 -4.40 -8.76 11.68
C GLU A 191 -4.64 -7.25 11.93
N ALA A 192 -5.27 -6.55 10.96
CA ALA A 192 -5.53 -5.10 11.05
C ALA A 192 -6.83 -4.74 10.32
N PRO A 193 -7.99 -5.15 10.83
CA PRO A 193 -9.28 -4.87 10.20
C PRO A 193 -9.87 -3.51 10.60
N GLY A 194 -9.43 -2.93 11.71
CA GLY A 194 -10.11 -1.82 12.37
C GLY A 194 -10.34 -0.62 11.48
N GLU A 195 -9.35 -0.26 10.68
CA GLU A 195 -9.45 0.87 9.77
C GLU A 195 -10.54 0.66 8.71
N ALA A 196 -10.71 -0.56 8.19
CA ALA A 196 -11.75 -0.84 7.21
C ALA A 196 -13.17 -0.62 7.77
N TYR A 197 -13.37 -0.90 9.06
CA TYR A 197 -14.62 -0.60 9.76
C TYR A 197 -14.86 0.91 9.84
N VAL A 198 -13.83 1.71 10.17
CA VAL A 198 -13.95 3.17 10.17
C VAL A 198 -14.29 3.70 8.78
N PHE A 199 -13.71 3.15 7.70
CA PHE A 199 -14.08 3.50 6.33
C PHE A 199 -15.55 3.17 6.03
N ALA A 200 -16.06 2.04 6.51
CA ALA A 200 -17.46 1.65 6.34
C ALA A 200 -18.41 2.60 7.11
N GLU A 201 -18.09 2.95 8.37
CA GLU A 201 -18.85 3.90 9.17
C GLU A 201 -18.89 5.30 8.53
N VAL A 202 -17.78 5.74 7.94
CA VAL A 202 -17.73 7.00 7.20
C VAL A 202 -18.59 6.91 5.94
N ALA A 203 -18.54 5.79 5.20
CA ALA A 203 -19.35 5.57 4.01
C ALA A 203 -20.85 5.60 4.32
N GLU A 204 -21.27 4.98 5.43
CA GLU A 204 -22.64 5.07 5.94
C GLU A 204 -23.03 6.52 6.27
N ALA A 205 -22.19 7.20 7.07
CA ALA A 205 -22.47 8.55 7.54
C ALA A 205 -22.61 9.59 6.41
N ILE A 206 -21.90 9.42 5.30
CA ILE A 206 -22.00 10.31 4.13
C ILE A 206 -23.12 9.89 3.16
N GLY A 207 -23.83 8.81 3.45
CA GLY A 207 -24.89 8.28 2.57
C GLY A 207 -24.35 7.78 1.24
N LEU A 208 -23.20 7.09 1.23
CA LEU A 208 -22.71 6.41 0.03
C LEU A 208 -23.80 5.41 -0.46
N PRO A 209 -24.17 5.40 -1.77
CA PRO A 209 -25.26 4.55 -2.22
C PRO A 209 -25.07 3.07 -1.87
N PRO A 210 -26.16 2.35 -1.51
CA PRO A 210 -26.10 0.94 -1.15
C PRO A 210 -25.35 0.08 -2.18
N GLY A 211 -24.51 -0.85 -1.71
CA GLY A 211 -23.75 -1.78 -2.53
C GLY A 211 -22.51 -1.18 -3.23
N VAL A 212 -22.31 0.14 -3.19
CA VAL A 212 -21.13 0.79 -3.79
C VAL A 212 -19.86 0.41 -3.02
N LEU A 213 -19.91 0.35 -1.69
CA LEU A 213 -18.87 -0.20 -0.84
C LEU A 213 -19.45 -1.31 0.02
N ASN A 214 -18.75 -2.44 0.06
CA ASN A 214 -19.05 -3.58 0.93
C ASN A 214 -17.76 -3.97 1.65
N VAL A 215 -17.78 -4.18 2.96
CA VAL A 215 -16.60 -4.42 3.79
C VAL A 215 -16.75 -5.72 4.55
N VAL A 216 -15.77 -6.60 4.42
CA VAL A 216 -15.69 -7.88 5.12
C VAL A 216 -14.28 -8.12 5.66
N THR A 217 -14.18 -8.81 6.80
CA THR A 217 -12.90 -9.32 7.33
C THR A 217 -12.86 -10.83 7.14
N ALA A 218 -11.86 -11.31 6.40
CA ALA A 218 -11.78 -12.71 6.04
C ALA A 218 -10.34 -13.22 6.05
N ASP A 219 -10.21 -14.53 6.27
CA ASP A 219 -8.96 -15.26 6.11
C ASP A 219 -8.54 -15.43 4.65
N ARG A 220 -7.48 -16.21 4.44
CA ARG A 220 -6.92 -16.48 3.11
C ARG A 220 -7.86 -17.30 2.24
N GLU A 221 -8.56 -18.30 2.81
CA GLU A 221 -9.41 -19.23 2.06
C GLU A 221 -10.61 -18.50 1.48
N VAL A 222 -11.30 -17.72 2.31
CA VAL A 222 -12.43 -16.88 1.86
C VAL A 222 -11.96 -15.79 0.90
N SER A 223 -10.76 -15.22 1.10
CA SER A 223 -10.17 -14.25 0.16
C SER A 223 -9.93 -14.86 -1.22
N GLU A 224 -9.56 -16.14 -1.33
CA GLU A 224 -9.39 -16.83 -2.62
C GLU A 224 -10.74 -16.98 -3.34
N LEU A 225 -11.85 -17.15 -2.62
CA LEU A 225 -13.19 -17.17 -3.24
C LEU A 225 -13.53 -15.84 -3.90
N LEU A 226 -13.15 -14.69 -3.29
CA LEU A 226 -13.33 -13.37 -3.90
C LEU A 226 -12.56 -13.25 -5.22
N VAL A 227 -11.34 -13.78 -5.27
CA VAL A 227 -10.50 -13.77 -6.47
C VAL A 227 -11.10 -14.63 -7.59
N GLY A 228 -11.67 -15.78 -7.24
CA GLY A 228 -12.28 -16.74 -8.17
C GLY A 228 -13.70 -16.38 -8.62
N ASP A 229 -14.38 -15.43 -7.97
CA ASP A 229 -15.79 -15.13 -8.25
C ASP A 229 -15.97 -14.46 -9.62
N PRO A 230 -16.76 -15.03 -10.55
CA PRO A 230 -16.94 -14.49 -11.90
C PRO A 230 -17.70 -13.15 -11.94
N ARG A 231 -18.36 -12.76 -10.85
CA ARG A 231 -19.06 -11.48 -10.71
C ARG A 231 -18.12 -10.31 -10.39
N VAL A 232 -16.83 -10.60 -10.07
CA VAL A 232 -15.80 -9.62 -9.74
C VAL A 232 -14.93 -9.38 -10.97
N ASP A 233 -14.96 -8.19 -11.56
CA ASP A 233 -14.30 -7.86 -12.81
C ASP A 233 -12.80 -7.55 -12.63
N LYS A 234 -12.43 -7.02 -11.46
CA LYS A 234 -11.05 -6.62 -11.16
C LYS A 234 -10.65 -7.03 -9.74
N ILE A 235 -9.40 -7.46 -9.59
CA ILE A 235 -8.74 -7.62 -8.28
C ILE A 235 -7.66 -6.54 -8.10
N ALA A 236 -7.82 -5.73 -7.08
CA ALA A 236 -6.80 -4.79 -6.60
C ALA A 236 -6.20 -5.33 -5.30
N PHE A 237 -4.97 -5.79 -5.36
CA PHE A 237 -4.30 -6.51 -4.27
C PHE A 237 -2.99 -5.83 -3.88
N THR A 238 -2.77 -5.71 -2.57
CA THR A 238 -1.45 -5.43 -1.98
C THR A 238 -1.10 -6.54 -1.01
N GLY A 239 0.10 -7.09 -1.11
CA GLY A 239 0.57 -8.14 -0.21
C GLY A 239 1.82 -8.87 -0.70
N SER A 240 2.00 -10.12 -0.26
CA SER A 240 3.19 -10.89 -0.61
C SER A 240 3.22 -11.29 -2.09
N THR A 241 4.43 -11.37 -2.66
CA THR A 241 4.65 -11.84 -4.04
C THR A 241 4.07 -13.23 -4.29
N ALA A 242 4.15 -14.13 -3.31
CA ALA A 242 3.57 -15.46 -3.43
C ALA A 242 2.05 -15.43 -3.61
N ALA A 243 1.35 -14.60 -2.82
CA ALA A 243 -0.09 -14.41 -2.96
C ALA A 243 -0.44 -13.71 -4.28
N GLY A 244 0.34 -12.70 -4.68
CA GLY A 244 0.14 -12.00 -5.95
C GLY A 244 0.25 -12.93 -7.16
N ARG A 245 1.22 -13.84 -7.17
CA ARG A 245 1.34 -14.88 -8.23
C ARG A 245 0.11 -15.79 -8.29
N ARG A 246 -0.41 -16.21 -7.12
CA ARG A 246 -1.62 -17.05 -7.05
C ARG A 246 -2.84 -16.28 -7.56
N ILE A 247 -2.98 -15.02 -7.16
CA ILE A 247 -4.07 -14.14 -7.62
C ILE A 247 -3.99 -13.93 -9.13
N ALA A 248 -2.80 -13.65 -9.67
CA ALA A 248 -2.61 -13.47 -11.11
C ALA A 248 -3.03 -14.73 -11.92
N ALA A 249 -2.69 -15.93 -11.42
CA ALA A 249 -3.09 -17.18 -12.05
C ALA A 249 -4.61 -17.34 -12.06
N LEU A 250 -5.27 -17.20 -10.91
CA LEU A 250 -6.73 -17.34 -10.80
C LEU A 250 -7.50 -16.27 -11.58
N ALA A 251 -7.03 -15.03 -11.55
CA ALA A 251 -7.63 -13.95 -12.33
C ALA A 251 -7.46 -14.17 -13.84
N GLY A 252 -6.29 -14.70 -14.26
CA GLY A 252 -6.00 -15.04 -15.66
C GLY A 252 -6.89 -16.12 -16.23
N GLU A 253 -7.29 -17.13 -15.43
CA GLU A 253 -8.20 -18.20 -15.85
C GLU A 253 -9.58 -17.66 -16.29
N ARG A 254 -9.99 -16.50 -15.78
CA ARG A 254 -11.28 -15.86 -16.09
C ARG A 254 -11.15 -14.48 -16.74
N MET A 255 -9.93 -14.09 -17.16
CA MET A 255 -9.63 -12.82 -17.83
C MET A 255 -10.00 -11.58 -16.99
N ALA A 256 -9.97 -11.70 -15.65
CA ALA A 256 -10.20 -10.55 -14.77
C ALA A 256 -9.00 -9.60 -14.75
N ARG A 257 -9.26 -8.31 -14.64
CA ARG A 257 -8.22 -7.29 -14.48
C ARG A 257 -7.53 -7.41 -13.13
N THR A 258 -6.23 -7.11 -13.09
CA THR A 258 -5.47 -7.10 -11.83
C THR A 258 -4.61 -5.87 -11.72
N THR A 259 -4.59 -5.26 -10.52
CA THR A 259 -3.50 -4.40 -10.06
C THR A 259 -2.89 -5.09 -8.84
N LEU A 260 -1.59 -5.37 -8.90
CA LEU A 260 -0.88 -6.14 -7.88
C LEU A 260 0.29 -5.30 -7.37
N GLU A 261 0.22 -4.89 -6.11
CA GLU A 261 1.30 -4.22 -5.39
C GLU A 261 1.93 -5.22 -4.43
N LEU A 262 3.16 -5.63 -4.71
CA LEU A 262 3.80 -6.77 -4.06
C LEU A 262 5.07 -6.35 -3.32
N GLY A 263 5.86 -7.34 -2.92
CA GLY A 263 7.08 -7.13 -2.15
C GLY A 263 8.18 -6.37 -2.89
N GLY A 264 9.17 -5.95 -2.14
CA GLY A 264 10.33 -5.25 -2.65
C GLY A 264 11.62 -5.60 -1.90
N LYS A 265 12.75 -5.40 -2.58
CA LYS A 265 14.10 -5.41 -2.01
C LYS A 265 14.83 -4.19 -2.54
N SER A 266 14.27 -3.02 -2.25
CA SER A 266 14.63 -1.74 -2.85
C SER A 266 16.07 -1.35 -2.53
N ALA A 267 16.74 -0.74 -3.52
CA ALA A 267 18.13 -0.32 -3.42
C ALA A 267 18.25 1.19 -3.24
N ALA A 268 19.06 1.64 -2.27
CA ALA A 268 19.56 2.99 -2.19
C ALA A 268 21.03 2.99 -2.67
N LEU A 269 21.30 3.73 -3.73
CA LEU A 269 22.65 3.95 -4.23
C LEU A 269 23.24 5.16 -3.52
N VAL A 270 24.31 4.97 -2.77
CA VAL A 270 25.04 6.02 -2.06
C VAL A 270 26.36 6.22 -2.78
N LEU A 271 26.37 7.23 -3.66
CA LEU A 271 27.53 7.50 -4.51
C LEU A 271 28.64 8.22 -3.73
N ASP A 272 29.84 8.31 -4.30
CA ASP A 272 31.04 8.75 -3.60
C ASP A 272 31.00 10.23 -3.15
N ASP A 273 30.18 11.06 -3.79
CA ASP A 273 29.96 12.47 -3.47
C ASP A 273 28.77 12.74 -2.54
N ALA A 274 28.08 11.68 -2.09
CA ALA A 274 26.93 11.83 -1.20
C ALA A 274 27.33 12.38 0.19
N ASP A 275 26.44 13.19 0.78
CA ASP A 275 26.52 13.53 2.22
C ASP A 275 26.13 12.31 3.06
N LEU A 276 27.11 11.59 3.56
CA LEU A 276 26.92 10.33 4.26
C LEU A 276 26.14 10.49 5.57
N ALA A 277 26.35 11.57 6.31
CA ALA A 277 25.68 11.78 7.59
C ALA A 277 24.18 12.00 7.38
N SER A 278 23.81 12.89 6.45
CA SER A 278 22.41 13.14 6.08
C SER A 278 21.77 11.89 5.48
N THR A 279 22.46 11.19 4.57
CA THR A 279 22.00 9.96 3.93
C THR A 279 21.70 8.87 4.96
N ALA A 280 22.61 8.65 5.91
CA ALA A 280 22.44 7.65 6.98
C ALA A 280 21.20 7.96 7.84
N GLN A 281 21.00 9.22 8.22
CA GLN A 281 19.83 9.63 9.00
C GLN A 281 18.51 9.41 8.24
N ILE A 282 18.45 9.76 6.94
CA ILE A 282 17.28 9.56 6.10
C ILE A 282 16.94 8.06 6.01
N LEU A 283 17.95 7.21 5.74
CA LEU A 283 17.77 5.78 5.55
C LEU A 283 17.42 5.05 6.86
N ALA A 284 18.07 5.42 7.98
CA ALA A 284 17.74 4.90 9.30
C ALA A 284 16.33 5.32 9.75
N GLY A 285 15.97 6.60 9.58
CA GLY A 285 14.64 7.11 9.93
C GLY A 285 13.53 6.45 9.11
N ALA A 286 13.75 6.23 7.81
CA ALA A 286 12.80 5.53 6.95
C ALA A 286 12.64 4.05 7.37
N GLN A 287 13.71 3.42 7.84
CA GLN A 287 13.69 2.03 8.32
C GLN A 287 12.95 1.88 9.66
N CYS A 288 13.04 2.87 10.55
CA CYS A 288 12.35 2.85 11.83
C CYS A 288 10.84 3.12 11.69
N PHE A 289 10.42 3.81 10.63
CA PHE A 289 9.00 3.99 10.33
C PHE A 289 8.34 2.63 10.06
N LEU A 290 7.24 2.34 10.73
CA LEU A 290 6.57 1.01 10.72
C LEU A 290 7.50 -0.16 11.05
N SER A 291 8.60 0.06 11.76
CA SER A 291 9.58 -0.98 12.10
C SER A 291 10.08 -1.74 10.85
N GLY A 292 10.26 -1.03 9.73
CA GLY A 292 10.69 -1.58 8.44
C GLY A 292 9.65 -2.41 7.69
N GLN A 293 8.40 -2.47 8.15
CA GLN A 293 7.33 -3.25 7.53
C GLN A 293 6.70 -2.51 6.34
N ILE A 294 7.54 -2.10 5.39
CA ILE A 294 7.18 -1.32 4.20
C ILE A 294 7.73 -1.99 2.96
N CYS A 295 6.87 -2.25 1.96
CA CYS A 295 7.26 -2.89 0.70
C CYS A 295 8.33 -2.11 -0.08
N GLY A 296 8.28 -0.77 -0.02
CA GLY A 296 9.24 0.12 -0.68
C GLY A 296 10.48 0.49 0.15
N SER A 297 10.70 -0.14 1.34
CA SER A 297 11.86 0.16 2.20
C SER A 297 13.19 -0.05 1.49
N MET A 298 14.11 0.92 1.65
CA MET A 298 15.49 0.81 1.16
C MET A 298 16.27 -0.14 2.07
N THR A 299 16.34 -1.41 1.69
CA THR A 299 16.93 -2.48 2.48
C THR A 299 18.25 -3.00 1.92
N ARG A 300 18.58 -2.66 0.67
CA ARG A 300 19.93 -2.80 0.09
C ARG A 300 20.54 -1.41 -0.05
N LEU A 301 21.61 -1.15 0.71
CA LEU A 301 22.34 0.10 0.69
C LEU A 301 23.62 -0.12 -0.08
N VAL A 302 23.63 0.29 -1.34
CA VAL A 302 24.72 0.03 -2.29
C VAL A 302 25.65 1.24 -2.27
N VAL A 303 26.88 1.03 -1.76
CA VAL A 303 27.80 2.11 -1.43
C VAL A 303 29.13 1.91 -2.13
N THR A 304 29.71 2.97 -2.68
CA THR A 304 31.08 2.91 -3.25
C THR A 304 32.10 2.48 -2.20
N ARG A 305 33.01 1.57 -2.57
CA ARG A 305 33.93 0.88 -1.66
C ARG A 305 34.78 1.84 -0.82
N ASN A 306 35.20 2.95 -1.39
CA ASN A 306 36.02 3.97 -0.71
C ASN A 306 35.24 4.74 0.39
N ARG A 307 33.90 4.70 0.38
CA ARG A 307 33.04 5.35 1.36
C ARG A 307 32.30 4.36 2.26
N HIS A 308 32.50 3.04 2.02
CA HIS A 308 31.72 1.98 2.66
C HIS A 308 31.80 2.01 4.17
N ASP A 309 33.02 2.00 4.75
CA ASP A 309 33.19 1.90 6.21
C ASP A 309 32.70 3.17 6.91
N GLU A 310 32.99 4.37 6.34
CA GLU A 310 32.47 5.64 6.84
C GLU A 310 30.93 5.68 6.85
N PHE A 311 30.31 5.16 5.78
CA PHE A 311 28.85 5.09 5.71
C PHE A 311 28.27 4.10 6.71
N VAL A 312 28.88 2.92 6.88
CA VAL A 312 28.46 1.92 7.87
C VAL A 312 28.48 2.49 9.28
N ASP A 313 29.55 3.21 9.65
CA ASP A 313 29.66 3.85 10.97
C ASP A 313 28.58 4.93 11.17
N ALA A 314 28.33 5.77 10.16
CA ALA A 314 27.28 6.79 10.21
C ALA A 314 25.88 6.14 10.32
N LEU A 315 25.61 5.07 9.57
CA LEU A 315 24.34 4.36 9.61
C LEU A 315 24.12 3.68 10.97
N ALA A 316 25.16 3.01 11.50
CA ALA A 316 25.10 2.37 12.82
C ALA A 316 24.78 3.38 13.93
N ALA A 317 25.37 4.58 13.85
CA ALA A 317 25.07 5.65 14.79
C ALA A 317 23.62 6.17 14.63
N ALA A 318 23.13 6.33 13.39
CA ALA A 318 21.78 6.80 13.10
C ALA A 318 20.68 5.80 13.48
N THR A 319 20.99 4.51 13.57
CA THR A 319 20.04 3.45 14.00
C THR A 319 19.90 3.32 15.51
N GLN A 320 20.64 4.08 16.32
CA GLN A 320 20.51 4.13 17.78
C GLN A 320 19.23 4.86 18.16
N VAL A 321 18.09 4.16 18.13
CA VAL A 321 16.76 4.70 18.42
C VAL A 321 16.16 4.07 19.67
N ARG A 322 15.28 4.81 20.34
CA ARG A 322 14.56 4.29 21.50
C ARG A 322 13.37 3.44 21.07
N LEU A 323 13.42 2.17 21.43
CA LEU A 323 12.29 1.24 21.31
C LEU A 323 11.44 1.29 22.58
N GLY A 324 10.13 1.10 22.45
CA GLY A 324 9.23 1.08 23.61
C GLY A 324 7.76 1.12 23.22
N ASP A 325 6.92 1.43 24.21
CA ASP A 325 5.49 1.63 24.00
C ASP A 325 5.27 2.71 22.93
N PRO A 326 4.58 2.39 21.80
CA PRO A 326 4.34 3.35 20.71
C PRO A 326 3.54 4.60 21.13
N PHE A 327 2.85 4.56 22.26
CA PHE A 327 2.13 5.71 22.81
C PHE A 327 3.00 6.61 23.69
N ALA A 328 4.20 6.16 24.07
CA ALA A 328 5.11 6.98 24.87
C ALA A 328 5.80 8.03 23.97
N PRO A 329 5.87 9.30 24.40
CA PRO A 329 6.36 10.39 23.56
C PRO A 329 7.84 10.28 23.20
N GLU A 330 8.62 9.53 23.98
CA GLU A 330 10.04 9.30 23.76
C GLU A 330 10.33 8.13 22.81
N THR A 331 9.34 7.31 22.47
CA THR A 331 9.51 6.15 21.60
C THR A 331 9.71 6.59 20.15
N GLN A 332 10.73 6.06 19.52
CA GLN A 332 11.09 6.35 18.13
C GLN A 332 10.77 5.18 17.18
N MET A 333 10.71 3.95 17.71
CA MET A 333 10.29 2.77 16.96
C MET A 333 9.49 1.82 17.86
N GLY A 334 8.36 1.37 17.37
CA GLY A 334 7.48 0.41 18.04
C GLY A 334 7.78 -1.05 17.66
N PRO A 335 6.93 -2.00 18.07
CA PRO A 335 7.08 -3.41 17.75
C PRO A 335 6.74 -3.72 16.28
N LEU A 336 7.04 -4.93 15.86
CA LEU A 336 6.47 -5.55 14.66
C LEU A 336 5.00 -5.91 14.90
N ALA A 337 4.21 -6.05 13.84
CA ALA A 337 2.77 -6.23 13.95
C ALA A 337 2.35 -7.59 14.53
N THR A 338 3.14 -8.66 14.29
CA THR A 338 2.79 -10.01 14.72
C THR A 338 4.02 -10.80 15.18
N SER A 339 3.81 -11.81 16.05
CA SER A 339 4.87 -12.77 16.42
C SER A 339 5.44 -13.47 15.19
N ARG A 340 4.58 -13.89 14.26
CA ARG A 340 4.98 -14.53 13.00
C ARG A 340 5.96 -13.66 12.21
N GLN A 341 5.71 -12.35 12.15
CA GLN A 341 6.60 -11.43 11.44
C GLN A 341 7.93 -11.25 12.17
N ARG A 342 7.93 -11.14 13.50
CA ARG A 342 9.15 -11.09 14.31
C ARG A 342 9.99 -12.36 14.12
N ASP A 343 9.38 -13.52 14.19
CA ASP A 343 10.10 -14.80 14.06
C ASP A 343 10.66 -14.99 12.63
N ARG A 344 9.98 -14.46 11.62
CA ARG A 344 10.48 -14.39 10.25
C ARG A 344 11.71 -13.50 10.15
N VAL A 345 11.67 -12.30 10.75
CA VAL A 345 12.82 -11.39 10.78
C VAL A 345 14.01 -12.06 11.44
N ASP A 346 13.82 -12.65 12.61
CA ASP A 346 14.85 -13.34 13.36
C ASP A 346 15.50 -14.49 12.55
N SER A 347 14.67 -15.30 11.90
CA SER A 347 15.16 -16.39 11.03
C SER A 347 16.00 -15.89 9.85
N LEU A 348 15.61 -14.77 9.22
CA LEU A 348 16.37 -14.21 8.10
C LEU A 348 17.68 -13.52 8.55
N VAL A 349 17.66 -12.90 9.72
CA VAL A 349 18.88 -12.36 10.35
C VAL A 349 19.86 -13.48 10.66
N ALA A 350 19.39 -14.58 11.26
CA ALA A 350 20.22 -15.76 11.52
C ALA A 350 20.80 -16.37 10.23
N ALA A 351 20.01 -16.44 9.16
CA ALA A 351 20.49 -16.90 7.85
C ALA A 351 21.59 -15.98 7.29
N GLY A 352 21.41 -14.65 7.38
CA GLY A 352 22.43 -13.69 6.94
C GLY A 352 23.77 -13.86 7.67
N ILE A 353 23.73 -14.06 8.99
CA ILE A 353 24.93 -14.34 9.80
C ILE A 353 25.57 -15.66 9.36
N ALA A 354 24.78 -16.72 9.19
CA ALA A 354 25.27 -18.03 8.78
C ALA A 354 25.91 -18.03 7.38
N GLU A 355 25.44 -17.16 6.48
CA GLU A 355 25.99 -16.96 5.13
C GLU A 355 27.19 -16.00 5.09
N GLY A 356 27.64 -15.48 6.24
CA GLY A 356 28.86 -14.68 6.38
C GLY A 356 28.67 -13.17 6.33
N ALA A 357 27.45 -12.65 6.28
CA ALA A 357 27.20 -11.23 6.47
C ALA A 357 27.60 -10.79 7.87
N GLN A 358 28.28 -9.64 7.97
CA GLN A 358 28.77 -9.15 9.26
C GLN A 358 27.72 -8.26 9.93
N LEU A 359 27.21 -8.70 11.09
CA LEU A 359 26.31 -7.92 11.92
C LEU A 359 27.07 -6.74 12.54
N VAL A 360 26.55 -5.52 12.36
CA VAL A 360 27.12 -4.28 12.91
C VAL A 360 26.37 -3.84 14.15
N VAL A 361 25.03 -3.78 14.07
CA VAL A 361 24.15 -3.43 15.20
C VAL A 361 22.87 -4.27 15.13
N GLY A 362 22.19 -4.42 16.27
CA GLY A 362 20.90 -5.11 16.39
C GLY A 362 20.99 -6.62 16.25
N GLY A 363 20.11 -7.21 15.50
CA GLY A 363 20.06 -8.65 15.21
C GLY A 363 19.40 -9.49 16.30
N GLN A 364 18.66 -8.89 17.22
CA GLN A 364 18.04 -9.57 18.35
C GLN A 364 16.80 -8.83 18.88
N ARG A 365 16.11 -9.44 19.81
CA ARG A 365 15.11 -8.76 20.62
C ARG A 365 15.79 -7.78 21.57
N PRO A 366 15.25 -6.57 21.79
CA PRO A 366 15.84 -5.60 22.70
C PRO A 366 15.76 -6.10 24.15
N PRO A 367 16.86 -6.03 24.92
CA PRO A 367 16.87 -6.36 26.35
C PRO A 367 15.86 -5.53 27.12
N GLY A 368 15.12 -6.16 28.04
CA GLY A 368 14.15 -5.47 28.91
C GLY A 368 12.78 -5.17 28.27
N LEU A 369 12.56 -5.54 27.00
CA LEU A 369 11.25 -5.54 26.35
C LEU A 369 10.78 -6.99 26.13
N ASP A 370 10.46 -7.68 27.22
CA ASP A 370 10.12 -9.11 27.24
C ASP A 370 8.71 -9.36 26.65
N ARG A 371 7.88 -8.32 26.56
CA ARG A 371 6.53 -8.36 26.01
C ARG A 371 6.42 -7.39 24.84
N GLY A 372 5.60 -7.77 23.84
CA GLY A 372 5.52 -7.10 22.54
C GLY A 372 6.48 -7.72 21.51
N TRP A 373 6.13 -7.55 20.25
CA TRP A 373 6.92 -8.17 19.18
C TRP A 373 8.06 -7.27 18.71
N PHE A 374 8.84 -6.76 19.67
CA PHE A 374 9.98 -5.89 19.42
C PHE A 374 11.15 -6.62 18.77
N TYR A 375 11.86 -5.89 17.90
CA TYR A 375 13.09 -6.32 17.27
C TYR A 375 13.99 -5.10 17.03
N GLU A 376 15.28 -5.22 17.31
CA GLU A 376 16.24 -4.11 17.17
C GLU A 376 16.44 -3.73 15.71
N PRO A 377 16.59 -2.41 15.37
CA PRO A 377 17.10 -1.99 14.08
C PRO A 377 18.44 -2.69 13.81
N THR A 378 18.54 -3.33 12.65
CA THR A 378 19.62 -4.23 12.34
C THR A 378 20.34 -3.79 11.08
N VAL A 379 21.68 -3.70 11.16
CA VAL A 379 22.54 -3.34 10.03
C VAL A 379 23.56 -4.44 9.81
N PHE A 380 23.63 -4.92 8.57
CA PHE A 380 24.68 -5.80 8.09
C PHE A 380 25.63 -5.08 7.16
N ARG A 381 26.92 -5.37 7.24
CA ARG A 381 27.93 -4.97 6.25
C ARG A 381 28.53 -6.18 5.54
N GLY A 382 29.17 -5.95 4.40
CA GLY A 382 29.80 -6.99 3.61
C GLY A 382 28.81 -8.02 3.07
N VAL A 383 27.60 -7.57 2.77
CA VAL A 383 26.53 -8.45 2.27
C VAL A 383 26.79 -8.76 0.80
N ASP A 384 26.78 -10.05 0.47
CA ASP A 384 26.69 -10.50 -0.93
C ASP A 384 25.27 -10.30 -1.46
N ASN A 385 25.12 -9.63 -2.62
CA ASN A 385 23.82 -9.42 -3.25
C ASN A 385 23.12 -10.74 -3.61
N GLY A 386 23.85 -11.83 -3.78
CA GLY A 386 23.31 -13.18 -4.04
C GLY A 386 22.83 -13.93 -2.81
N SER A 387 23.20 -13.48 -1.59
CA SER A 387 22.84 -14.14 -0.34
C SER A 387 21.34 -14.09 -0.03
N THR A 388 20.87 -14.95 0.87
CA THR A 388 19.46 -14.99 1.30
C THR A 388 19.00 -13.62 1.79
N ILE A 389 19.82 -12.95 2.64
CA ILE A 389 19.43 -11.65 3.20
C ILE A 389 19.57 -10.51 2.17
N GLY A 390 20.42 -10.65 1.17
CA GLY A 390 20.56 -9.73 0.04
C GLY A 390 19.39 -9.80 -0.94
N ARG A 391 18.79 -10.98 -1.11
CA ARG A 391 17.71 -11.24 -2.10
C ARG A 391 16.31 -11.19 -1.51
N THR A 392 16.14 -11.62 -0.25
CA THR A 392 14.81 -11.82 0.34
C THR A 392 14.28 -10.54 0.97
N GLU A 393 13.02 -10.23 0.72
CA GLU A 393 12.29 -9.20 1.46
C GLU A 393 12.13 -9.65 2.92
N VAL A 394 12.79 -8.96 3.84
CA VAL A 394 12.72 -9.25 5.28
C VAL A 394 11.38 -8.75 5.86
N PHE A 395 10.94 -7.59 5.42
CA PHE A 395 9.75 -6.87 5.89
C PHE A 395 9.83 -6.56 7.40
N GLY A 396 10.98 -6.03 7.79
CA GLY A 396 11.34 -5.70 9.18
C GLY A 396 12.54 -4.74 9.21
N PRO A 397 13.02 -4.33 10.39
CA PRO A 397 14.00 -3.27 10.56
C PRO A 397 15.45 -3.74 10.25
N VAL A 398 15.68 -4.27 9.04
CA VAL A 398 16.96 -4.85 8.63
C VAL A 398 17.47 -4.22 7.35
N GLN A 399 18.69 -3.69 7.38
CA GLN A 399 19.39 -3.09 6.25
C GLN A 399 20.69 -3.81 5.93
N CYS A 400 21.00 -3.96 4.65
CA CYS A 400 22.16 -4.68 4.12
C CYS A 400 23.04 -3.70 3.35
N VAL A 401 24.28 -3.47 3.80
CA VAL A 401 25.25 -2.62 3.11
C VAL A 401 26.09 -3.46 2.18
N ILE A 402 26.11 -3.09 0.89
CA ILE A 402 26.78 -3.78 -0.21
C ILE A 402 27.84 -2.83 -0.80
N ALA A 403 29.09 -3.24 -0.84
CA ALA A 403 30.20 -2.46 -1.38
C ALA A 403 30.35 -2.68 -2.90
N VAL A 404 30.49 -1.61 -3.66
CA VAL A 404 30.70 -1.61 -5.11
C VAL A 404 31.87 -0.75 -5.52
N ALA A 405 32.41 -0.96 -6.73
CA ALA A 405 33.56 -0.22 -7.21
C ALA A 405 33.18 1.19 -7.69
N ASP A 406 32.08 1.30 -8.41
CA ASP A 406 31.64 2.53 -9.08
C ASP A 406 30.13 2.57 -9.31
N ASP A 407 29.66 3.60 -10.01
CA ASP A 407 28.23 3.83 -10.30
C ASP A 407 27.64 2.74 -11.21
N ASP A 408 28.42 2.26 -12.17
CA ASP A 408 27.96 1.22 -13.10
C ASP A 408 27.71 -0.10 -12.37
N GLU A 409 28.59 -0.48 -11.45
CA GLU A 409 28.38 -1.64 -10.58
C GLU A 409 27.21 -1.39 -9.61
N ALA A 410 27.07 -0.18 -9.06
CA ALA A 410 25.96 0.18 -8.18
C ALA A 410 24.60 -0.01 -8.88
N ILE A 411 24.47 0.46 -10.12
CA ILE A 411 23.28 0.29 -10.94
C ILE A 411 23.06 -1.19 -11.31
N ALA A 412 24.12 -1.92 -11.62
CA ALA A 412 24.04 -3.35 -11.91
C ALA A 412 23.51 -4.13 -10.70
N VAL A 413 24.06 -3.89 -9.50
CA VAL A 413 23.62 -4.49 -8.24
C VAL A 413 22.18 -4.10 -7.90
N ALA A 414 21.80 -2.83 -8.10
CA ALA A 414 20.42 -2.39 -7.89
C ALA A 414 19.44 -3.18 -8.77
N ASN A 415 19.82 -3.41 -10.03
CA ASN A 415 19.01 -4.14 -11.01
C ASN A 415 19.03 -5.66 -10.84
N ASP A 416 20.07 -6.20 -10.24
CA ASP A 416 20.18 -7.64 -9.95
C ASP A 416 19.35 -8.01 -8.73
N SER A 417 18.06 -8.02 -8.93
CA SER A 417 17.01 -8.41 -7.99
C SER A 417 15.78 -8.88 -8.75
N ASP A 418 15.03 -9.79 -8.18
CA ASP A 418 13.71 -10.18 -8.69
C ASP A 418 12.68 -9.06 -8.55
N TYR A 419 12.95 -8.09 -7.70
CA TYR A 419 12.07 -6.95 -7.39
C TYR A 419 12.44 -5.69 -8.18
N GLY A 420 11.52 -4.74 -8.19
CA GLY A 420 11.70 -3.41 -8.77
C GLY A 420 10.58 -2.47 -8.36
N LEU A 421 10.34 -2.31 -7.03
CA LEU A 421 9.28 -1.45 -6.51
C LEU A 421 9.76 -0.01 -6.37
N ASN A 422 10.81 0.19 -5.57
CA ASN A 422 11.33 1.49 -5.23
C ASN A 422 12.87 1.50 -5.28
N ALA A 423 13.47 2.67 -5.48
CA ALA A 423 14.91 2.91 -5.40
C ALA A 423 15.17 4.34 -4.96
N ALA A 424 16.40 4.63 -4.56
CA ALA A 424 16.86 5.98 -4.31
C ALA A 424 18.31 6.16 -4.78
N VAL A 425 18.68 7.38 -5.18
CA VAL A 425 20.06 7.76 -5.50
C VAL A 425 20.45 8.93 -4.62
N PHE A 426 21.54 8.78 -3.90
CA PHE A 426 22.12 9.81 -3.04
C PHE A 426 23.45 10.27 -3.66
N THR A 427 23.48 11.53 -4.06
CA THR A 427 24.63 12.20 -4.72
C THR A 427 24.44 13.71 -4.62
N ALA A 428 25.52 14.48 -4.73
CA ALA A 428 25.46 15.91 -4.84
C ALA A 428 25.09 16.39 -6.25
N ASP A 429 25.24 15.53 -7.27
CA ASP A 429 25.02 15.84 -8.68
C ASP A 429 23.64 15.36 -9.19
N PRO A 430 22.71 16.29 -9.52
CA PRO A 430 21.38 15.94 -10.07
C PRO A 430 21.43 15.23 -11.42
N ASP A 431 22.39 15.51 -12.28
CA ASP A 431 22.50 14.89 -13.61
C ASP A 431 22.94 13.42 -13.47
N ARG A 432 23.86 13.16 -12.54
CA ARG A 432 24.30 11.82 -12.16
C ARG A 432 23.14 11.01 -11.56
N ALA A 433 22.33 11.65 -10.69
CA ALA A 433 21.12 11.02 -10.15
C ALA A 433 20.12 10.66 -11.24
N LEU A 434 19.89 11.56 -12.20
CA LEU A 434 18.96 11.33 -13.31
C LEU A 434 19.45 10.24 -14.27
N ASP A 435 20.76 10.18 -14.56
CA ASP A 435 21.35 9.10 -15.35
C ASP A 435 21.13 7.74 -14.67
N ALA A 436 21.48 7.63 -13.38
CA ALA A 436 21.26 6.41 -12.62
C ALA A 436 19.76 6.03 -12.59
N ALA A 437 18.86 6.98 -12.35
CA ALA A 437 17.43 6.74 -12.30
C ALA A 437 16.87 6.19 -13.62
N ARG A 438 17.36 6.66 -14.77
CA ARG A 438 16.96 6.14 -16.10
C ARG A 438 17.42 4.70 -16.34
N ARG A 439 18.49 4.28 -15.69
CA ARG A 439 19.10 2.95 -15.86
C ARG A 439 18.60 1.94 -14.81
N ILE A 440 18.05 2.40 -13.68
CA ILE A 440 17.47 1.55 -12.63
C ILE A 440 16.09 1.04 -13.06
N ARG A 441 15.89 -0.28 -12.99
CA ARG A 441 14.61 -0.94 -13.30
C ARG A 441 13.73 -1.02 -12.05
N SER A 442 13.17 0.11 -11.66
CA SER A 442 12.23 0.25 -10.54
C SER A 442 11.04 1.12 -10.95
N GLY A 443 9.91 0.94 -10.27
CA GLY A 443 8.72 1.75 -10.54
C GLY A 443 8.85 3.20 -10.05
N ASN A 444 9.62 3.40 -8.97
CA ASN A 444 9.90 4.71 -8.41
C ASN A 444 11.40 4.85 -8.12
N VAL A 445 11.94 6.06 -8.30
CA VAL A 445 13.32 6.39 -7.92
C VAL A 445 13.33 7.76 -7.25
N GLY A 446 13.82 7.84 -6.00
CA GLY A 446 14.01 9.07 -5.27
C GLY A 446 15.39 9.69 -5.49
N PHE A 447 15.51 11.01 -5.38
CA PHE A 447 16.78 11.74 -5.35
C PHE A 447 16.98 12.34 -3.95
N ASN A 448 18.08 11.96 -3.29
CA ASN A 448 18.40 12.37 -1.92
C ASN A 448 17.24 12.19 -0.93
N GLY A 449 16.42 11.15 -1.13
CA GLY A 449 15.26 10.85 -0.33
C GLY A 449 14.58 9.57 -0.78
N VAL A 450 13.66 9.07 0.05
CA VAL A 450 13.00 7.76 -0.12
C VAL A 450 11.49 7.88 -0.34
N ARG A 451 10.96 9.09 -0.38
CA ARG A 451 9.51 9.35 -0.43
C ARG A 451 9.04 9.59 -1.86
N GLY A 452 7.93 8.92 -2.23
CA GLY A 452 7.13 9.31 -3.38
C GLY A 452 6.31 10.58 -3.12
N GLY A 453 5.74 11.16 -4.17
CA GLY A 453 4.84 12.30 -4.09
C GLY A 453 3.38 11.87 -4.07
N ARG A 454 2.52 12.65 -3.38
CA ARG A 454 1.07 12.45 -3.45
C ARG A 454 0.57 12.78 -4.86
N GLY A 455 -0.40 12.00 -5.36
CA GLY A 455 -0.90 12.16 -6.73
C GLY A 455 0.07 11.68 -7.82
N LEU A 456 1.23 11.14 -7.44
CA LEU A 456 2.13 10.45 -8.35
C LEU A 456 1.81 8.96 -8.42
N PRO A 457 2.01 8.31 -9.57
CA PRO A 457 1.84 6.87 -9.69
C PRO A 457 2.87 6.13 -8.84
N PHE A 458 2.41 5.09 -8.15
CA PHE A 458 3.23 4.16 -7.37
C PHE A 458 2.98 2.74 -7.86
N GLY A 459 4.03 1.94 -7.91
CA GLY A 459 3.95 0.52 -8.25
C GLY A 459 5.24 0.00 -8.84
N GLY A 460 5.36 -1.33 -8.84
CA GLY A 460 6.59 -2.00 -9.20
C GLY A 460 6.64 -2.51 -10.64
N VAL A 461 7.81 -3.03 -10.97
CA VAL A 461 8.09 -3.88 -12.14
C VAL A 461 8.63 -5.22 -11.66
N LYS A 462 8.87 -6.18 -12.56
CA LYS A 462 9.33 -7.53 -12.22
C LYS A 462 8.36 -8.21 -11.23
N GLN A 463 8.89 -8.82 -10.15
CA GLN A 463 8.10 -9.51 -9.13
C GLN A 463 7.46 -8.58 -8.08
N SER A 464 7.68 -7.27 -8.20
CA SER A 464 7.04 -6.28 -7.33
C SER A 464 5.62 -5.91 -7.77
N GLY A 465 5.18 -6.35 -8.95
CA GLY A 465 3.76 -6.24 -9.27
C GLY A 465 3.43 -5.84 -10.70
N ILE A 466 2.14 -5.53 -10.89
CA ILE A 466 1.52 -5.18 -12.18
C ILE A 466 0.55 -4.02 -11.94
N GLY A 467 0.57 -3.03 -12.85
CA GLY A 467 -0.26 -1.84 -12.75
C GLY A 467 0.34 -0.76 -11.87
N ARG A 468 -0.46 0.27 -11.59
CA ARG A 468 -0.07 1.41 -10.74
C ARG A 468 -1.21 1.80 -9.81
N GLU A 469 -0.86 2.38 -8.67
CA GLU A 469 -1.76 3.06 -7.76
C GLU A 469 -1.41 4.55 -7.70
N GLY A 470 -2.40 5.41 -7.41
CA GLY A 470 -2.20 6.85 -7.32
C GLY A 470 -2.11 7.57 -8.68
N GLY A 471 -2.50 8.84 -8.67
CA GLY A 471 -2.50 9.68 -9.84
C GLY A 471 -3.45 9.27 -10.97
N PRO A 472 -3.31 9.90 -12.15
CA PRO A 472 -4.08 9.55 -13.34
C PRO A 472 -3.86 8.10 -13.80
N GLU A 473 -2.65 7.58 -13.66
CA GLU A 473 -2.28 6.22 -14.01
C GLU A 473 -2.99 5.20 -13.12
N GLY A 474 -3.07 5.47 -11.81
CA GLY A 474 -3.82 4.62 -10.88
C GLY A 474 -5.33 4.65 -11.15
N LEU A 475 -5.89 5.80 -11.53
CA LEU A 475 -7.28 5.89 -11.96
C LEU A 475 -7.53 5.08 -13.24
N ALA A 476 -6.60 5.12 -14.20
CA ALA A 476 -6.71 4.38 -15.46
C ALA A 476 -6.87 2.87 -15.24
N GLU A 477 -6.31 2.32 -14.17
CA GLU A 477 -6.43 0.90 -13.82
C GLU A 477 -7.87 0.45 -13.50
N TYR A 478 -8.78 1.38 -13.20
CA TYR A 478 -10.20 1.13 -12.88
C TYR A 478 -11.14 1.46 -14.05
N LEU A 479 -10.57 1.76 -15.21
CA LEU A 479 -11.31 2.19 -16.39
C LEU A 479 -11.05 1.28 -17.60
N GLU A 480 -12.09 1.02 -18.37
CA GLU A 480 -12.02 0.31 -19.67
C GLU A 480 -12.21 1.28 -20.83
N PRO A 481 -11.28 1.32 -21.79
CA PRO A 481 -11.46 2.13 -23.00
C PRO A 481 -12.50 1.51 -23.93
N LYS A 482 -13.48 2.33 -24.36
CA LYS A 482 -14.47 1.97 -25.37
C LYS A 482 -14.46 2.98 -26.51
N THR A 483 -14.29 2.52 -27.74
CA THR A 483 -14.39 3.38 -28.92
C THR A 483 -15.82 3.40 -29.47
N VAL A 484 -16.39 4.60 -29.58
CA VAL A 484 -17.69 4.82 -30.23
C VAL A 484 -17.43 5.54 -31.56
N VAL A 485 -17.66 4.84 -32.68
CA VAL A 485 -17.51 5.42 -34.02
C VAL A 485 -18.82 6.13 -34.42
N LEU A 486 -18.70 7.40 -34.83
CA LEU A 486 -19.82 8.30 -35.12
C LEU A 486 -19.95 8.56 -36.63
N ASP A 487 -20.07 7.53 -37.41
CA ASP A 487 -20.07 7.61 -38.87
C ASP A 487 -21.07 8.61 -39.43
N GLY A 488 -20.62 9.86 -39.71
CA GLY A 488 -21.41 10.95 -40.25
C GLY A 488 -22.42 11.61 -39.30
N ALA A 489 -22.54 11.16 -38.03
CA ALA A 489 -23.44 11.78 -37.05
C ALA A 489 -22.83 13.07 -36.47
N PRO A 490 -23.58 14.15 -36.31
CA PRO A 490 -23.12 15.30 -35.58
C PRO A 490 -22.84 14.91 -34.13
N PHE A 491 -21.67 15.20 -33.65
CA PHE A 491 -21.22 14.88 -32.29
C PHE A 491 -21.23 16.15 -31.41
N ASP A 492 -22.04 16.15 -30.37
CA ASP A 492 -21.94 17.13 -29.31
C ASP A 492 -21.06 16.61 -28.19
N ALA A 493 -19.80 17.06 -28.17
CA ALA A 493 -18.84 16.71 -27.15
C ALA A 493 -19.34 17.08 -25.73
N ALA A 494 -20.13 18.14 -25.60
CA ALA A 494 -20.64 18.61 -24.32
C ALA A 494 -21.66 17.62 -23.71
N SER A 495 -22.44 16.89 -24.54
CA SER A 495 -23.41 15.90 -24.08
C SER A 495 -22.78 14.70 -23.40
N LEU A 496 -21.48 14.42 -23.62
CA LEU A 496 -20.70 13.35 -23.00
C LEU A 496 -19.71 13.90 -21.94
N GLY A 497 -19.81 15.17 -21.56
CA GLY A 497 -18.89 15.79 -20.61
C GLY A 497 -17.48 16.05 -21.19
N VAL A 498 -17.33 15.99 -22.52
CA VAL A 498 -16.06 16.29 -23.20
C VAL A 498 -15.87 17.79 -23.24
N ARG A 499 -14.86 18.31 -22.58
CA ARG A 499 -14.41 19.70 -22.79
C ARG A 499 -13.74 19.79 -24.17
N SER A 500 -14.12 20.75 -24.99
CA SER A 500 -13.36 21.12 -26.17
C SER A 500 -11.94 21.51 -25.71
N ALA A 501 -10.92 20.86 -26.29
CA ALA A 501 -9.55 21.34 -26.14
C ALA A 501 -9.49 22.77 -26.67
N GLY A 502 -9.29 23.74 -25.78
CA GLY A 502 -9.01 25.13 -26.13
C GLY A 502 -7.56 25.26 -26.63
#